data_52aedf393363bddce9fbd32ffcf04062
#
_entry.id   52aedf393363bddce9fbd32ffcf04062
#
_cell.length_a   1.000
_cell.length_b   1.000
_cell.length_c   1.000
_cell.angle_alpha   90.00
_cell.angle_beta   90.00
_cell.angle_gamma   90.00
#
_symmetry.space_group_name_H-M   'P 1'
#
loop_
_entity.id
_entity.type
_entity.pdbx_description
1 polymer ?
#
loop_
_entity_poly.entity_id
_entity_poly.type
_entity_poly.pdbx_seq_one_letter_code
_entity_poly.pdbx_strand_id
1 'polypeptide(L)'
;MNLEKITHSSLFQIMNADIYQNLRSRWFWVYSILFGGFVAVMFATGITESQIIGFVGLSRLMVTFMQVSMVILPIYVLITTVRSVVGDRESNVMEYMLSLPVSFSGYFWGKFAAKFLVTYIPVFIALLGAAVWGSLTNLDVPWDLFMLYSALLAAMIFCFLGISMFISAVAHSQDLAISSAFVLWLLLVAFLDLILMGLLLKLRLDAGTVIGIGMLNPLQVFRTAVLVLFDPDLTVMGAASYFILDTVSRELFILFAIAYPILLGGLFGWLGNYFFKTKDIL
;
A
#
# COMPACT_ATOMS: atom_id res chain seq x y z
N MET A 1 24.82 -20.42 -6.15
CA MET A 1 24.90 -18.96 -5.90
C MET A 1 25.27 -18.83 -4.43
N ASN A 2 26.52 -18.45 -4.11
CA ASN A 2 27.03 -18.47 -2.73
C ASN A 2 26.31 -17.44 -1.85
N LEU A 3 25.70 -17.90 -0.77
CA LEU A 3 25.01 -17.06 0.23
C LEU A 3 25.94 -15.95 0.79
N GLU A 4 27.25 -16.20 0.88
CA GLU A 4 28.26 -15.21 1.27
C GLU A 4 28.34 -14.01 0.32
N LYS A 5 28.13 -14.19 -1.00
CA LYS A 5 28.08 -13.06 -1.95
C LYS A 5 26.81 -12.22 -1.80
N ILE A 6 25.71 -12.80 -1.31
CA ILE A 6 24.45 -12.09 -1.10
C ILE A 6 24.51 -11.28 0.20
N THR A 7 25.12 -11.80 1.26
CA THR A 7 25.28 -11.11 2.55
C THR A 7 26.22 -9.90 2.45
N HIS A 8 27.13 -9.86 1.48
CA HIS A 8 28.03 -8.74 1.22
C HIS A 8 27.52 -7.76 0.16
N SER A 9 26.31 -7.97 -0.43
CA SER A 9 25.77 -7.00 -1.39
C SER A 9 25.38 -5.71 -0.65
N SER A 10 25.74 -4.57 -1.21
CA SER A 10 25.43 -3.24 -0.65
C SER A 10 23.94 -3.06 -0.39
N LEU A 11 23.06 -3.64 -1.23
CA LEU A 11 21.63 -3.63 -1.07
C LEU A 11 21.19 -4.30 0.24
N PHE A 12 21.73 -5.49 0.54
CA PHE A 12 21.34 -6.25 1.73
C PHE A 12 21.82 -5.58 3.03
N GLN A 13 23.02 -5.00 3.01
CA GLN A 13 23.56 -4.27 4.17
C GLN A 13 22.70 -3.04 4.51
N ILE A 14 22.34 -2.23 3.49
CA ILE A 14 21.48 -1.06 3.65
C ILE A 14 20.07 -1.49 4.10
N MET A 15 19.50 -2.53 3.49
CA MET A 15 18.21 -3.07 3.88
C MET A 15 18.17 -3.46 5.36
N ASN A 16 19.15 -4.20 5.83
CA ASN A 16 19.23 -4.62 7.25
C ASN A 16 19.39 -3.43 8.19
N ALA A 17 20.25 -2.47 7.85
CA ALA A 17 20.45 -1.27 8.66
C ALA A 17 19.15 -0.46 8.77
N ASP A 18 18.43 -0.26 7.66
CA ASP A 18 17.19 0.50 7.64
C ASP A 18 16.05 -0.24 8.36
N ILE A 19 15.95 -1.57 8.23
CA ILE A 19 15.01 -2.40 9.00
C ILE A 19 15.25 -2.20 10.50
N TYR A 20 16.50 -2.35 10.95
CA TYR A 20 16.84 -2.20 12.36
C TYR A 20 16.50 -0.81 12.90
N GLN A 21 16.79 0.23 12.13
CA GLN A 21 16.43 1.61 12.46
C GLN A 21 14.91 1.81 12.57
N ASN A 22 14.14 1.28 11.62
CA ASN A 22 12.68 1.39 11.62
C ASN A 22 12.04 0.62 12.78
N LEU A 23 12.53 -0.58 13.11
CA LEU A 23 12.03 -1.37 14.25
C LEU A 23 12.19 -0.65 15.60
N ARG A 24 13.20 0.23 15.72
CA ARG A 24 13.40 1.10 16.89
C ARG A 24 12.56 2.37 16.89
N SER A 25 11.92 2.70 15.78
CA SER A 25 11.09 3.89 15.64
C SER A 25 9.78 3.74 16.44
N ARG A 26 9.41 4.79 17.18
CA ARG A 26 8.11 4.84 17.87
C ARG A 26 6.92 4.72 16.89
N TRP A 27 7.07 5.27 15.70
CA TRP A 27 6.05 5.22 14.64
C TRP A 27 5.76 3.79 14.16
N PHE A 28 6.77 2.92 14.12
CA PHE A 28 6.59 1.50 13.79
C PHE A 28 5.67 0.81 14.82
N TRP A 29 5.90 1.04 16.10
CA TRP A 29 5.10 0.43 17.16
C TRP A 29 3.67 0.99 17.20
N VAL A 30 3.50 2.31 17.05
CA VAL A 30 2.17 2.93 16.94
C VAL A 30 1.38 2.33 15.79
N TYR A 31 1.99 2.21 14.63
CA TYR A 31 1.38 1.61 13.45
C TYR A 31 1.02 0.14 13.66
N SER A 32 1.95 -0.67 14.19
CA SER A 32 1.73 -2.10 14.45
C SER A 32 0.63 -2.35 15.49
N ILE A 33 0.60 -1.55 16.55
CA ILE A 33 -0.45 -1.61 17.58
C ILE A 33 -1.81 -1.18 17.01
N LEU A 34 -1.82 -0.17 16.14
CA LEU A 34 -3.06 0.29 15.51
C LEU A 34 -3.71 -0.84 14.69
N PHE A 35 -2.96 -1.50 13.80
CA PHE A 35 -3.50 -2.59 12.99
C PHE A 35 -3.79 -3.84 13.81
N GLY A 36 -2.90 -4.26 14.69
CA GLY A 36 -3.13 -5.41 15.58
C GLY A 36 -4.26 -5.16 16.57
N GLY A 37 -4.31 -3.97 17.17
CA GLY A 37 -5.37 -3.55 18.09
C GLY A 37 -6.73 -3.42 17.39
N PHE A 38 -6.77 -2.92 16.16
CA PHE A 38 -7.99 -2.87 15.37
C PHE A 38 -8.58 -4.27 15.15
N VAL A 39 -7.75 -5.24 14.76
CA VAL A 39 -8.17 -6.63 14.61
C VAL A 39 -8.66 -7.20 15.94
N ALA A 40 -7.92 -6.97 17.03
CA ALA A 40 -8.31 -7.45 18.35
C ALA A 40 -9.66 -6.87 18.81
N VAL A 41 -9.90 -5.58 18.59
CA VAL A 41 -11.20 -4.92 18.91
C VAL A 41 -12.33 -5.51 18.06
N MET A 42 -12.11 -5.78 16.77
CA MET A 42 -13.12 -6.41 15.90
C MET A 42 -13.59 -7.76 16.46
N PHE A 43 -12.67 -8.58 16.95
CA PHE A 43 -13.00 -9.85 17.58
C PHE A 43 -13.67 -9.68 18.96
N ALA A 44 -13.14 -8.78 19.80
CA ALA A 44 -13.66 -8.56 21.15
C ALA A 44 -15.10 -8.01 21.15
N THR A 45 -15.47 -7.25 20.13
CA THR A 45 -16.82 -6.66 20.01
C THR A 45 -17.84 -7.59 19.35
N GLY A 46 -17.45 -8.79 18.91
CA GLY A 46 -18.34 -9.74 18.22
C GLY A 46 -18.88 -9.21 16.87
N ILE A 47 -18.26 -8.18 16.31
CA ILE A 47 -18.68 -7.61 15.00
C ILE A 47 -18.62 -8.68 13.89
N THR A 48 -17.78 -9.68 14.05
CA THR A 48 -17.65 -10.82 13.12
C THR A 48 -18.86 -11.75 13.16
N GLU A 49 -19.62 -11.76 14.25
CA GLU A 49 -20.78 -12.66 14.44
C GLU A 49 -22.12 -12.05 13.98
N SER A 50 -22.18 -10.73 13.79
CA SER A 50 -23.45 -10.05 13.43
C SER A 50 -23.71 -10.12 11.93
N GLN A 51 -24.93 -10.52 11.53
CA GLN A 51 -25.36 -10.64 10.12
C GLN A 51 -25.91 -9.31 9.53
N ILE A 52 -25.61 -8.18 10.13
CA ILE A 52 -26.07 -6.88 9.63
C ILE A 52 -25.26 -6.54 8.36
N ILE A 53 -25.85 -6.40 7.20
CA ILE A 53 -25.22 -6.03 5.90
C ILE A 53 -24.81 -7.23 5.00
N GLY A 54 -25.31 -8.45 5.23
CA GLY A 54 -25.07 -9.57 4.29
C GLY A 54 -23.68 -10.22 4.33
N PHE A 55 -22.73 -9.68 5.09
CA PHE A 55 -21.42 -10.27 5.31
C PHE A 55 -21.38 -11.05 6.62
N VAL A 56 -20.84 -12.27 6.59
CA VAL A 56 -20.74 -13.14 7.77
C VAL A 56 -19.27 -13.45 8.03
N GLY A 57 -18.89 -13.46 9.29
CA GLY A 57 -17.57 -13.94 9.72
C GLY A 57 -16.40 -13.13 9.19
N LEU A 58 -15.41 -13.86 8.63
CA LEU A 58 -14.13 -13.28 8.19
C LEU A 58 -14.28 -12.27 7.04
N SER A 59 -15.24 -12.47 6.13
CA SER A 59 -15.47 -11.56 4.98
C SER A 59 -15.80 -10.15 5.45
N ARG A 60 -16.62 -10.01 6.49
CA ARG A 60 -16.94 -8.71 7.07
C ARG A 60 -15.73 -8.03 7.69
N LEU A 61 -14.91 -8.79 8.41
CA LEU A 61 -13.66 -8.27 8.97
C LEU A 61 -12.75 -7.76 7.83
N MET A 62 -12.61 -8.52 6.75
CA MET A 62 -11.76 -8.14 5.61
C MET A 62 -12.25 -6.85 4.93
N VAL A 63 -13.57 -6.70 4.71
CA VAL A 63 -14.14 -5.46 4.13
C VAL A 63 -13.96 -4.26 5.07
N THR A 64 -14.16 -4.44 6.38
CA THR A 64 -13.96 -3.35 7.34
C THR A 64 -12.48 -2.99 7.47
N PHE A 65 -11.61 -3.99 7.47
CA PHE A 65 -10.17 -3.80 7.46
C PHE A 65 -9.69 -3.07 6.18
N MET A 66 -10.32 -3.35 5.03
CA MET A 66 -10.08 -2.62 3.79
C MET A 66 -10.35 -1.12 3.96
N GLN A 67 -11.49 -0.74 4.53
CA GLN A 67 -11.84 0.68 4.71
C GLN A 67 -10.79 1.42 5.55
N VAL A 68 -10.35 0.80 6.64
CA VAL A 68 -9.31 1.36 7.51
C VAL A 68 -7.95 1.39 6.79
N SER A 69 -7.59 0.30 6.12
CA SER A 69 -6.32 0.18 5.38
C SER A 69 -6.21 1.19 4.24
N MET A 70 -7.30 1.44 3.52
CA MET A 70 -7.35 2.36 2.38
C MET A 70 -7.01 3.81 2.77
N VAL A 71 -7.34 4.21 4.00
CA VAL A 71 -7.04 5.57 4.51
C VAL A 71 -5.66 5.60 5.18
N ILE A 72 -5.38 4.65 6.07
CA ILE A 72 -4.23 4.71 6.97
C ILE A 72 -2.95 4.24 6.28
N LEU A 73 -2.98 3.16 5.48
CA LEU A 73 -1.76 2.64 4.86
C LEU A 73 -1.09 3.64 3.92
N PRO A 74 -1.81 4.27 2.96
CA PRO A 74 -1.17 5.20 2.05
C PRO A 74 -0.54 6.39 2.76
N ILE A 75 -1.25 7.01 3.72
CA ILE A 75 -0.70 8.16 4.45
C ILE A 75 0.50 7.76 5.31
N TYR A 76 0.45 6.59 5.96
CA TYR A 76 1.57 6.08 6.74
C TYR A 76 2.80 5.84 5.87
N VAL A 77 2.62 5.13 4.74
CA VAL A 77 3.71 4.85 3.78
C VAL A 77 4.29 6.15 3.25
N LEU A 78 3.44 7.08 2.80
CA LEU A 78 3.87 8.36 2.26
C LEU A 78 4.70 9.15 3.29
N ILE A 79 4.16 9.41 4.49
CA ILE A 79 4.83 10.24 5.50
C ILE A 79 6.13 9.60 5.99
N THR A 80 6.15 8.29 6.24
CA THR A 80 7.34 7.62 6.79
C THR A 80 8.43 7.39 5.76
N THR A 81 8.07 7.26 4.48
CA THR A 81 9.01 6.95 3.41
C THR A 81 9.50 8.19 2.69
N VAL A 82 8.68 9.24 2.58
CA VAL A 82 9.05 10.45 1.84
C VAL A 82 10.27 11.16 2.41
N ARG A 83 10.61 10.92 3.68
CA ARG A 83 11.82 11.45 4.33
C ARG A 83 13.07 10.60 4.10
N SER A 84 12.95 9.43 3.46
CA SER A 84 14.02 8.44 3.44
C SER A 84 15.27 8.90 2.69
N VAL A 85 15.14 9.57 1.56
CA VAL A 85 16.26 10.07 0.74
C VAL A 85 16.54 11.53 1.05
N VAL A 86 15.51 12.38 1.01
CA VAL A 86 15.66 13.82 1.27
C VAL A 86 16.14 14.10 2.69
N GLY A 87 15.71 13.31 3.68
CA GLY A 87 16.14 13.47 5.06
C GLY A 87 17.61 13.12 5.28
N ASP A 88 18.09 12.06 4.63
CA ASP A 88 19.49 11.69 4.68
C ASP A 88 20.39 12.71 3.94
N ARG A 89 19.85 13.35 2.90
CA ARG A 89 20.52 14.44 2.18
C ARG A 89 20.65 15.67 3.07
N GLU A 90 19.59 16.15 3.72
CA GLU A 90 19.61 17.31 4.60
C GLU A 90 20.47 17.11 5.86
N SER A 91 20.55 15.87 6.35
CA SER A 91 21.35 15.54 7.54
C SER A 91 22.81 15.17 7.24
N ASN A 92 23.24 15.24 5.98
CA ASN A 92 24.57 14.82 5.47
C ASN A 92 24.89 13.33 5.72
N VAL A 93 23.91 12.54 6.15
CA VAL A 93 24.05 11.09 6.32
C VAL A 93 24.31 10.41 4.99
N MET A 94 23.72 10.94 3.90
CA MET A 94 23.89 10.41 2.56
C MET A 94 25.36 10.49 2.10
N GLU A 95 26.06 11.62 2.33
CA GLU A 95 27.49 11.79 2.00
C GLU A 95 28.35 10.77 2.74
N TYR A 96 28.05 10.55 4.03
CA TYR A 96 28.74 9.53 4.81
C TYR A 96 28.49 8.13 4.27
N MET A 97 27.25 7.78 3.95
CA MET A 97 26.89 6.46 3.44
C MET A 97 27.52 6.19 2.06
N LEU A 98 27.61 7.20 1.21
CA LEU A 98 28.20 7.08 -0.13
C LEU A 98 29.73 7.11 -0.10
N SER A 99 30.38 7.50 1.01
CA SER A 99 31.82 7.32 1.23
C SER A 99 32.20 5.85 1.47
N LEU A 100 31.21 5.00 1.82
CA LEU A 100 31.37 3.56 1.93
C LEU A 100 31.30 2.90 0.52
N PRO A 101 31.77 1.68 0.32
CA PRO A 101 31.71 0.99 -0.97
C PRO A 101 30.28 0.50 -1.27
N VAL A 102 29.33 1.43 -1.33
CA VAL A 102 27.90 1.19 -1.59
C VAL A 102 27.50 1.84 -2.90
N SER A 103 26.83 1.09 -3.78
CA SER A 103 26.30 1.65 -5.02
C SER A 103 25.05 2.50 -4.75
N PHE A 104 24.86 3.60 -5.49
CA PHE A 104 23.65 4.45 -5.43
C PHE A 104 22.36 3.65 -5.57
N SER A 105 22.31 2.72 -6.53
CA SER A 105 21.14 1.84 -6.67
C SER A 105 20.96 0.89 -5.49
N GLY A 106 22.05 0.34 -4.95
CA GLY A 106 22.00 -0.53 -3.77
C GLY A 106 21.46 0.20 -2.56
N TYR A 107 21.83 1.46 -2.38
CA TYR A 107 21.29 2.33 -1.33
C TYR A 107 19.78 2.56 -1.52
N PHE A 108 19.36 3.02 -2.70
CA PHE A 108 17.97 3.34 -2.99
C PHE A 108 17.04 2.11 -2.86
N TRP A 109 17.38 1.01 -3.54
CA TRP A 109 16.57 -0.20 -3.52
C TRP A 109 16.67 -0.97 -2.19
N GLY A 110 17.77 -0.83 -1.46
CA GLY A 110 17.90 -1.37 -0.11
C GLY A 110 16.92 -0.71 0.86
N LYS A 111 16.82 0.63 0.83
CA LYS A 111 15.82 1.37 1.60
C LYS A 111 14.40 1.05 1.15
N PHE A 112 14.16 0.97 -0.15
CA PHE A 112 12.87 0.59 -0.70
C PHE A 112 12.39 -0.77 -0.15
N ALA A 113 13.26 -1.78 -0.24
CA ALA A 113 12.93 -3.13 0.25
C ALA A 113 12.71 -3.15 1.78
N ALA A 114 13.55 -2.45 2.54
CA ALA A 114 13.39 -2.33 3.99
C ALA A 114 12.05 -1.70 4.37
N LYS A 115 11.69 -0.58 3.74
CA LYS A 115 10.42 0.11 3.99
C LYS A 115 9.22 -0.74 3.62
N PHE A 116 9.30 -1.49 2.51
CA PHE A 116 8.25 -2.44 2.14
C PHE A 116 8.04 -3.50 3.22
N LEU A 117 9.11 -4.16 3.66
CA LEU A 117 9.02 -5.20 4.68
C LEU A 117 8.48 -4.66 6.01
N VAL A 118 9.03 -3.54 6.48
CA VAL A 118 8.62 -2.92 7.75
C VAL A 118 7.16 -2.47 7.73
N THR A 119 6.64 -2.08 6.58
CA THR A 119 5.24 -1.67 6.46
C THR A 119 4.30 -2.88 6.27
N TYR A 120 4.68 -3.83 5.43
CA TYR A 120 3.80 -4.95 5.07
C TYR A 120 3.71 -6.01 6.18
N ILE A 121 4.83 -6.36 6.83
CA ILE A 121 4.87 -7.46 7.81
C ILE A 121 3.90 -7.26 8.98
N PRO A 122 3.81 -6.09 9.65
CA PRO A 122 2.86 -5.91 10.75
C PRO A 122 1.39 -6.08 10.32
N VAL A 123 1.02 -5.59 9.14
CA VAL A 123 -0.33 -5.72 8.59
C VAL A 123 -0.62 -7.18 8.26
N PHE A 124 0.33 -7.85 7.62
CA PHE A 124 0.20 -9.27 7.30
C PHE A 124 0.06 -10.13 8.56
N ILE A 125 0.86 -9.87 9.60
CA ILE A 125 0.77 -10.59 10.88
C ILE A 125 -0.57 -10.32 11.56
N ALA A 126 -1.09 -9.09 11.53
CA ALA A 126 -2.39 -8.76 12.09
C ALA A 126 -3.51 -9.54 11.38
N LEU A 127 -3.48 -9.58 10.04
CA LEU A 127 -4.45 -10.35 9.25
C LEU A 127 -4.32 -11.86 9.45
N LEU A 128 -3.08 -12.37 9.47
CA LEU A 128 -2.82 -13.78 9.73
C LEU A 128 -3.32 -14.19 11.12
N GLY A 129 -3.09 -13.35 12.12
CA GLY A 129 -3.63 -13.53 13.46
C GLY A 129 -5.16 -13.61 13.48
N ALA A 130 -5.82 -12.75 12.69
CA ALA A 130 -7.27 -12.79 12.50
C ALA A 130 -7.73 -14.12 11.87
N ALA A 131 -7.07 -14.56 10.80
CA ALA A 131 -7.40 -15.80 10.10
C ALA A 131 -7.18 -17.04 10.99
N VAL A 132 -6.06 -17.09 11.71
CA VAL A 132 -5.76 -18.18 12.67
C VAL A 132 -6.77 -18.20 13.80
N TRP A 133 -7.11 -17.05 14.38
CA TRP A 133 -8.14 -16.97 15.41
C TRP A 133 -9.49 -17.46 14.90
N GLY A 134 -9.92 -17.01 13.71
CA GLY A 134 -11.13 -17.50 13.06
C GLY A 134 -11.15 -19.02 12.91
N SER A 135 -10.04 -19.59 12.43
CA SER A 135 -9.91 -21.05 12.30
C SER A 135 -10.01 -21.79 13.65
N LEU A 136 -9.45 -21.22 14.72
CA LEU A 136 -9.54 -21.81 16.07
C LEU A 136 -10.95 -21.71 16.67
N THR A 137 -11.76 -20.75 16.25
CA THR A 137 -13.16 -20.56 16.67
C THR A 137 -14.16 -21.25 15.74
N ASN A 138 -13.70 -22.17 14.88
CA ASN A 138 -14.52 -22.90 13.90
C ASN A 138 -15.24 -22.01 12.87
N LEU A 139 -14.71 -20.85 12.58
CA LEU A 139 -15.13 -20.05 11.43
C LEU A 139 -14.48 -20.60 10.16
N ASP A 140 -15.25 -20.72 9.08
CA ASP A 140 -14.70 -21.06 7.77
C ASP A 140 -13.79 -19.93 7.29
N VAL A 141 -12.50 -20.22 7.15
CA VAL A 141 -11.49 -19.27 6.65
C VAL A 141 -11.18 -19.60 5.19
N PRO A 142 -11.62 -18.77 4.23
CA PRO A 142 -11.29 -18.97 2.83
C PRO A 142 -9.83 -18.52 2.58
N TRP A 143 -8.88 -19.44 2.73
CA TRP A 143 -7.44 -19.18 2.62
C TRP A 143 -7.00 -18.64 1.25
N ASP A 144 -7.68 -19.01 0.19
CA ASP A 144 -7.49 -18.50 -1.16
C ASP A 144 -7.81 -16.99 -1.24
N LEU A 145 -8.96 -16.58 -0.72
CA LEU A 145 -9.35 -15.17 -0.65
C LEU A 145 -8.44 -14.38 0.29
N PHE A 146 -8.01 -14.98 1.41
CA PHE A 146 -7.03 -14.38 2.31
C PHE A 146 -5.71 -14.06 1.59
N MET A 147 -5.19 -15.02 0.81
CA MET A 147 -3.95 -14.81 0.06
C MET A 147 -4.09 -13.74 -1.03
N LEU A 148 -5.22 -13.73 -1.76
CA LEU A 148 -5.49 -12.70 -2.76
C LEU A 148 -5.61 -11.31 -2.12
N TYR A 149 -6.29 -11.20 -0.99
CA TYR A 149 -6.41 -9.95 -0.25
C TYR A 149 -5.05 -9.44 0.25
N SER A 150 -4.25 -10.35 0.80
CA SER A 150 -2.88 -10.06 1.24
C SER A 150 -2.00 -9.56 0.08
N ALA A 151 -2.14 -10.15 -1.11
CA ALA A 151 -1.44 -9.72 -2.33
C ALA A 151 -1.90 -8.33 -2.81
N LEU A 152 -3.20 -8.03 -2.74
CA LEU A 152 -3.75 -6.70 -3.04
C LEU A 152 -3.20 -5.62 -2.09
N LEU A 153 -3.12 -5.93 -0.78
CA LEU A 153 -2.49 -5.02 0.19
C LEU A 153 -1.01 -4.79 -0.08
N ALA A 154 -0.27 -5.87 -0.40
CA ALA A 154 1.14 -5.77 -0.78
C ALA A 154 1.33 -4.89 -2.03
N ALA A 155 0.49 -5.07 -3.05
CA ALA A 155 0.52 -4.30 -4.29
C ALA A 155 0.24 -2.81 -4.03
N MET A 156 -0.75 -2.49 -3.18
CA MET A 156 -1.08 -1.12 -2.78
C MET A 156 0.09 -0.47 -2.01
N ILE A 157 0.66 -1.16 -1.01
CA ILE A 157 1.81 -0.66 -0.25
C ILE A 157 3.00 -0.41 -1.18
N PHE A 158 3.28 -1.34 -2.10
CA PHE A 158 4.37 -1.22 -3.07
C PHE A 158 4.18 0.01 -3.99
N CYS A 159 2.95 0.27 -4.43
CA CYS A 159 2.61 1.44 -5.24
C CYS A 159 2.94 2.74 -4.51
N PHE A 160 2.38 2.91 -3.31
CA PHE A 160 2.60 4.13 -2.52
C PHE A 160 4.04 4.32 -2.07
N LEU A 161 4.75 3.21 -1.86
CA LEU A 161 6.17 3.23 -1.57
C LEU A 161 6.98 3.76 -2.76
N GLY A 162 6.68 3.29 -3.98
CA GLY A 162 7.32 3.78 -5.20
C GLY A 162 7.12 5.27 -5.40
N ILE A 163 5.88 5.74 -5.26
CA ILE A 163 5.52 7.15 -5.36
C ILE A 163 6.25 7.98 -4.29
N SER A 164 6.27 7.49 -3.05
CA SER A 164 6.92 8.18 -1.93
C SER A 164 8.42 8.30 -2.11
N MET A 165 9.09 7.23 -2.56
CA MET A 165 10.53 7.24 -2.85
C MET A 165 10.87 8.17 -4.01
N PHE A 166 10.00 8.26 -5.02
CA PHE A 166 10.14 9.23 -6.11
C PHE A 166 10.05 10.66 -5.59
N ILE A 167 9.03 11.00 -4.80
CA ILE A 167 8.88 12.33 -4.20
C ILE A 167 10.12 12.66 -3.36
N SER A 168 10.60 11.71 -2.55
CA SER A 168 11.80 11.87 -1.72
C SER A 168 13.07 12.15 -2.52
N ALA A 169 13.22 11.50 -3.69
CA ALA A 169 14.37 11.71 -4.56
C ALA A 169 14.37 13.07 -5.26
N VAL A 170 13.18 13.58 -5.62
CA VAL A 170 13.02 14.85 -6.36
C VAL A 170 12.95 16.06 -5.45
N ALA A 171 12.41 15.93 -4.25
CA ALA A 171 12.22 17.03 -3.32
C ALA A 171 13.55 17.65 -2.87
N HIS A 172 13.54 18.99 -2.64
CA HIS A 172 14.69 19.74 -2.18
C HIS A 172 14.75 19.86 -0.64
N SER A 173 13.61 19.67 0.04
CA SER A 173 13.52 19.71 1.49
C SER A 173 12.51 18.69 2.03
N GLN A 174 12.68 18.28 3.30
CA GLN A 174 11.75 17.36 3.96
C GLN A 174 10.33 17.94 4.03
N ASP A 175 10.21 19.24 4.30
CA ASP A 175 8.92 19.92 4.42
C ASP A 175 8.16 19.91 3.08
N LEU A 176 8.87 20.17 1.98
CA LEU A 176 8.29 20.11 0.64
C LEU A 176 7.88 18.69 0.28
N ALA A 177 8.70 17.71 0.64
CA ALA A 177 8.39 16.30 0.40
C ALA A 177 7.14 15.84 1.14
N ILE A 178 7.03 16.19 2.44
CA ILE A 178 5.86 15.83 3.27
C ILE A 178 4.62 16.54 2.77
N SER A 179 4.71 17.82 2.46
CA SER A 179 3.58 18.60 1.94
C SER A 179 3.07 18.03 0.61
N SER A 180 3.98 17.68 -0.30
CA SER A 180 3.64 17.06 -1.58
C SER A 180 2.97 15.69 -1.40
N ALA A 181 3.49 14.86 -0.48
CA ALA A 181 2.92 13.56 -0.15
C ALA A 181 1.52 13.68 0.46
N PHE A 182 1.31 14.66 1.34
CA PHE A 182 0.01 14.91 1.94
C PHE A 182 -1.03 15.41 0.93
N VAL A 183 -0.65 16.34 0.06
CA VAL A 183 -1.51 16.83 -1.02
C VAL A 183 -1.89 15.67 -1.96
N LEU A 184 -0.92 14.83 -2.34
CA LEU A 184 -1.19 13.66 -3.18
C LEU A 184 -2.16 12.69 -2.50
N TRP A 185 -1.95 12.40 -1.22
CA TRP A 185 -2.86 11.53 -0.46
C TRP A 185 -4.28 12.10 -0.42
N LEU A 186 -4.42 13.38 -0.11
CA LEU A 186 -5.72 14.05 -0.04
C LEU A 186 -6.43 14.02 -1.41
N LEU A 187 -5.67 14.23 -2.49
CA LEU A 187 -6.18 14.17 -3.86
C LEU A 187 -6.70 12.75 -4.19
N LEU A 188 -5.93 11.72 -3.85
CA LEU A 188 -6.31 10.34 -4.17
C LEU A 188 -7.46 9.81 -3.31
N VAL A 189 -7.53 10.19 -2.02
CA VAL A 189 -8.55 9.68 -1.09
C VAL A 189 -9.87 10.43 -1.18
N ALA A 190 -9.83 11.77 -1.29
CA ALA A 190 -11.02 12.60 -1.18
C ALA A 190 -11.41 13.29 -2.49
N PHE A 191 -10.47 13.96 -3.14
CA PHE A 191 -10.81 14.84 -4.28
C PHE A 191 -11.17 14.06 -5.54
N LEU A 192 -10.55 12.92 -5.81
CA LEU A 192 -10.89 12.14 -7.01
C LEU A 192 -12.33 11.66 -7.00
N ASP A 193 -12.86 11.18 -5.87
CA ASP A 193 -14.25 10.74 -5.77
C ASP A 193 -15.23 11.91 -6.00
N LEU A 194 -14.93 13.08 -5.42
CA LEU A 194 -15.72 14.28 -5.61
C LEU A 194 -15.68 14.78 -7.07
N ILE A 195 -14.51 14.73 -7.69
CA ILE A 195 -14.33 15.12 -9.11
C ILE A 195 -15.11 14.16 -10.01
N LEU A 196 -14.98 12.84 -9.80
CA LEU A 196 -15.70 11.84 -10.58
C LEU A 196 -17.21 11.98 -10.45
N MET A 197 -17.71 12.23 -9.24
CA MET A 197 -19.12 12.50 -9.00
C MET A 197 -19.59 13.78 -9.73
N GLY A 198 -18.78 14.84 -9.69
CA GLY A 198 -19.05 16.08 -10.40
C GLY A 198 -19.05 15.91 -11.92
N LEU A 199 -18.13 15.12 -12.47
CA LEU A 199 -18.07 14.79 -13.90
C LEU A 199 -19.31 14.00 -14.35
N LEU A 200 -19.73 13.02 -13.56
CA LEU A 200 -20.91 12.20 -13.84
C LEU A 200 -22.18 13.04 -13.86
N LEU A 201 -22.35 13.93 -12.90
CA LEU A 201 -23.56 14.75 -12.76
C LEU A 201 -23.61 15.92 -13.75
N LYS A 202 -22.47 16.58 -14.02
CA LYS A 202 -22.43 17.84 -14.77
C LYS A 202 -22.17 17.65 -16.26
N LEU A 203 -21.29 16.74 -16.64
CA LEU A 203 -20.92 16.48 -18.03
C LEU A 203 -21.71 15.35 -18.69
N ARG A 204 -22.56 14.65 -17.93
CA ARG A 204 -23.35 13.51 -18.40
C ARG A 204 -22.51 12.48 -19.15
N LEU A 205 -21.26 12.27 -18.69
CA LEU A 205 -20.40 11.23 -19.23
C LEU A 205 -21.03 9.87 -18.96
N ASP A 206 -20.83 8.94 -19.87
CA ASP A 206 -21.27 7.56 -19.66
C ASP A 206 -20.56 6.92 -18.45
N ALA A 207 -21.25 6.01 -17.78
CA ALA A 207 -20.76 5.38 -16.56
C ALA A 207 -19.41 4.66 -16.79
N GLY A 208 -19.21 4.08 -17.98
CA GLY A 208 -17.98 3.37 -18.33
C GLY A 208 -16.76 4.29 -18.35
N THR A 209 -16.88 5.47 -18.93
CA THR A 209 -15.81 6.48 -18.96
C THR A 209 -15.46 6.95 -17.55
N VAL A 210 -16.45 7.21 -16.70
CA VAL A 210 -16.22 7.66 -15.31
C VAL A 210 -15.55 6.56 -14.49
N ILE A 211 -15.98 5.32 -14.63
CA ILE A 211 -15.37 4.16 -13.98
C ILE A 211 -13.93 3.97 -14.47
N GLY A 212 -13.69 4.07 -15.79
CA GLY A 212 -12.35 3.96 -16.37
C GLY A 212 -11.38 5.00 -15.81
N ILE A 213 -11.81 6.26 -15.67
CA ILE A 213 -11.02 7.32 -15.04
C ILE A 213 -10.78 6.99 -13.55
N GLY A 214 -11.80 6.49 -12.84
CA GLY A 214 -11.68 6.05 -11.46
C GLY A 214 -10.61 4.96 -11.27
N MET A 215 -10.50 4.04 -12.22
CA MET A 215 -9.50 2.94 -12.18
C MET A 215 -8.05 3.41 -12.38
N LEU A 216 -7.81 4.66 -12.74
CA LEU A 216 -6.46 5.25 -12.69
C LEU A 216 -5.99 5.51 -11.25
N ASN A 217 -6.91 5.57 -10.29
CA ASN A 217 -6.58 5.69 -8.88
C ASN A 217 -6.30 4.31 -8.27
N PRO A 218 -5.07 4.01 -7.80
CA PRO A 218 -4.74 2.72 -7.22
C PRO A 218 -5.57 2.38 -5.96
N LEU A 219 -6.10 3.39 -5.24
CA LEU A 219 -7.00 3.17 -4.10
C LEU A 219 -8.37 2.67 -4.56
N GLN A 220 -8.91 3.20 -5.65
CA GLN A 220 -10.18 2.73 -6.20
C GLN A 220 -10.05 1.32 -6.77
N VAL A 221 -8.94 1.03 -7.44
CA VAL A 221 -8.64 -0.33 -7.91
C VAL A 221 -8.60 -1.31 -6.75
N PHE A 222 -7.87 -0.98 -5.68
CA PHE A 222 -7.81 -1.80 -4.46
C PHE A 222 -9.19 -1.99 -3.84
N ARG A 223 -9.95 -0.90 -3.62
CA ARG A 223 -11.30 -0.93 -3.05
C ARG A 223 -12.23 -1.84 -3.85
N THR A 224 -12.27 -1.63 -5.16
CA THR A 224 -13.13 -2.42 -6.05
C THR A 224 -12.75 -3.89 -6.05
N ALA A 225 -11.45 -4.20 -6.08
CA ALA A 225 -10.97 -5.59 -6.05
C ALA A 225 -11.33 -6.31 -4.76
N VAL A 226 -11.21 -5.65 -3.61
CA VAL A 226 -11.61 -6.25 -2.32
C VAL A 226 -13.13 -6.49 -2.27
N LEU A 227 -13.93 -5.56 -2.77
CA LEU A 227 -15.38 -5.76 -2.82
C LEU A 227 -15.75 -6.90 -3.77
N VAL A 228 -15.12 -7.00 -4.94
CA VAL A 228 -15.30 -8.12 -5.87
C VAL A 228 -14.90 -9.46 -5.26
N LEU A 229 -13.91 -9.48 -4.34
CA LEU A 229 -13.51 -10.71 -3.65
C LEU A 229 -14.52 -11.16 -2.58
N PHE A 230 -15.05 -10.22 -1.79
CA PHE A 230 -15.80 -10.54 -0.57
C PHE A 230 -17.31 -10.27 -0.67
N ASP A 231 -17.77 -9.58 -1.71
CA ASP A 231 -19.19 -9.31 -2.00
C ASP A 231 -19.58 -9.94 -3.34
N PRO A 232 -19.83 -11.26 -3.39
CA PRO A 232 -20.15 -11.95 -4.65
C PRO A 232 -21.47 -11.47 -5.29
N ASP A 233 -22.40 -10.93 -4.47
CA ASP A 233 -23.69 -10.40 -4.93
C ASP A 233 -23.61 -8.92 -5.32
N LEU A 234 -22.46 -8.29 -5.14
CA LEU A 234 -22.15 -6.89 -5.48
C LEU A 234 -23.17 -5.87 -4.94
N THR A 235 -23.76 -6.19 -3.78
CA THR A 235 -24.85 -5.40 -3.18
C THR A 235 -24.37 -4.03 -2.71
N VAL A 236 -23.09 -3.91 -2.34
CA VAL A 236 -22.50 -2.69 -1.75
C VAL A 236 -22.03 -1.71 -2.84
N MET A 237 -21.63 -2.18 -4.01
CA MET A 237 -21.08 -1.33 -5.06
C MET A 237 -22.11 -0.79 -6.06
N GLY A 238 -23.29 -1.37 -6.12
CA GLY A 238 -24.32 -0.94 -7.06
C GLY A 238 -23.90 -1.08 -8.54
N ALA A 239 -24.36 -0.15 -9.40
CA ALA A 239 -24.20 -0.24 -10.85
C ALA A 239 -22.74 -0.31 -11.35
N ALA A 240 -21.77 0.22 -10.60
CA ALA A 240 -20.38 0.25 -11.05
C ALA A 240 -19.72 -1.13 -11.11
N SER A 241 -20.05 -2.01 -10.17
CA SER A 241 -19.51 -3.38 -10.12
C SER A 241 -20.12 -4.27 -11.21
N TYR A 242 -21.41 -4.11 -11.49
CA TYR A 242 -22.04 -4.81 -12.62
C TYR A 242 -21.37 -4.45 -13.94
N PHE A 243 -21.10 -3.16 -14.16
CA PHE A 243 -20.42 -2.72 -15.37
C PHE A 243 -19.02 -3.33 -15.53
N ILE A 244 -18.24 -3.39 -14.43
CA ILE A 244 -16.88 -3.95 -14.45
C ILE A 244 -16.92 -5.45 -14.74
N LEU A 245 -17.80 -6.22 -14.06
CA LEU A 245 -17.87 -7.67 -14.23
C LEU A 245 -18.57 -8.10 -15.51
N ASP A 246 -19.41 -7.26 -16.10
CA ASP A 246 -19.99 -7.50 -17.42
C ASP A 246 -18.97 -7.31 -18.55
N THR A 247 -18.00 -6.40 -18.33
CA THR A 247 -16.97 -6.08 -19.33
C THR A 247 -15.71 -6.95 -19.19
N VAL A 248 -15.35 -7.33 -17.95
CA VAL A 248 -14.10 -8.03 -17.63
C VAL A 248 -14.38 -9.17 -16.66
N SER A 249 -13.80 -10.37 -16.90
CA SER A 249 -13.94 -11.47 -15.94
C SER A 249 -13.35 -11.12 -14.58
N ARG A 250 -13.93 -11.70 -13.50
CA ARG A 250 -13.49 -11.50 -12.12
C ARG A 250 -11.98 -11.75 -11.95
N GLU A 251 -11.49 -12.84 -12.53
CA GLU A 251 -10.09 -13.26 -12.42
C GLU A 251 -9.14 -12.25 -13.08
N LEU A 252 -9.52 -11.79 -14.30
CA LEU A 252 -8.73 -10.81 -15.04
C LEU A 252 -8.71 -9.45 -14.30
N PHE A 253 -9.83 -9.07 -13.69
CA PHE A 253 -9.89 -7.84 -12.90
C PHE A 253 -9.00 -7.92 -11.64
N ILE A 254 -8.99 -9.03 -10.92
CA ILE A 254 -8.12 -9.23 -9.76
C ILE A 254 -6.64 -9.21 -10.18
N LEU A 255 -6.30 -9.88 -11.31
CA LEU A 255 -4.94 -9.82 -11.85
C LEU A 255 -4.52 -8.39 -12.18
N PHE A 256 -5.40 -7.62 -12.83
CA PHE A 256 -5.18 -6.19 -13.10
C PHE A 256 -4.98 -5.40 -11.80
N ALA A 257 -5.80 -5.65 -10.79
CA ALA A 257 -5.76 -4.94 -9.52
C ALA A 257 -4.48 -5.20 -8.69
N ILE A 258 -3.79 -6.32 -8.94
CA ILE A 258 -2.47 -6.59 -8.38
C ILE A 258 -1.38 -6.02 -9.28
N ALA A 259 -1.44 -6.27 -10.58
CA ALA A 259 -0.39 -5.92 -11.54
C ALA A 259 -0.25 -4.39 -11.70
N TYR A 260 -1.37 -3.67 -11.83
CA TYR A 260 -1.38 -2.21 -12.07
C TYR A 260 -0.65 -1.42 -10.96
N PRO A 261 -0.97 -1.59 -9.66
CA PRO A 261 -0.27 -0.88 -8.60
C PRO A 261 1.22 -1.27 -8.50
N ILE A 262 1.58 -2.54 -8.77
CA ILE A 262 2.97 -2.99 -8.79
C ILE A 262 3.74 -2.31 -9.94
N LEU A 263 3.18 -2.26 -11.14
CA LEU A 263 3.80 -1.60 -12.29
C LEU A 263 3.94 -0.10 -12.04
N LEU A 264 2.92 0.54 -11.50
CA LEU A 264 2.94 1.96 -11.16
C LEU A 264 4.01 2.28 -10.09
N GLY A 265 4.04 1.50 -9.01
CA GLY A 265 5.05 1.63 -7.96
C GLY A 265 6.47 1.33 -8.44
N GLY A 266 6.63 0.34 -9.31
CA GLY A 266 7.90 0.01 -9.97
C GLY A 266 8.37 1.14 -10.88
N LEU A 267 7.48 1.73 -11.67
CA LEU A 267 7.77 2.89 -12.53
C LEU A 267 8.25 4.09 -11.71
N PHE A 268 7.50 4.48 -10.67
CA PHE A 268 7.90 5.58 -9.80
C PHE A 268 9.16 5.28 -9.00
N GLY A 269 9.35 4.05 -8.52
CA GLY A 269 10.58 3.62 -7.88
C GLY A 269 11.78 3.70 -8.82
N TRP A 270 11.62 3.27 -10.08
CA TRP A 270 12.65 3.39 -11.10
C TRP A 270 12.98 4.84 -11.44
N LEU A 271 11.97 5.69 -11.64
CA LEU A 271 12.15 7.13 -11.84
C LEU A 271 12.85 7.77 -10.64
N GLY A 272 12.44 7.41 -9.41
CA GLY A 272 13.10 7.90 -8.19
C GLY A 272 14.57 7.54 -8.14
N ASN A 273 14.94 6.30 -8.45
CA ASN A 273 16.34 5.86 -8.53
C ASN A 273 17.11 6.58 -9.65
N TYR A 274 16.46 6.84 -10.78
CA TYR A 274 17.07 7.60 -11.87
C TYR A 274 17.40 9.05 -11.46
N PHE A 275 16.43 9.77 -10.90
CA PHE A 275 16.62 11.14 -10.40
C PHE A 275 17.61 11.22 -9.24
N PHE A 276 17.59 10.24 -8.34
CA PHE A 276 18.57 10.12 -7.27
C PHE A 276 20.00 10.07 -7.79
N LYS A 277 20.26 9.27 -8.83
CA LYS A 277 21.59 9.17 -9.43
C LYS A 277 22.02 10.45 -10.15
N THR A 278 21.10 11.14 -10.82
CA THR A 278 21.44 12.29 -11.66
C THR A 278 21.62 13.58 -10.86
N LYS A 279 20.87 13.75 -9.76
CA LYS A 279 20.97 14.96 -8.92
C LYS A 279 22.13 14.95 -7.93
N ASP A 280 22.52 13.78 -7.45
CA ASP A 280 23.49 13.67 -6.35
C ASP A 280 24.92 13.41 -6.85
N ILE A 281 25.16 13.40 -8.19
CA ILE A 281 26.48 13.33 -8.82
C ILE A 281 27.01 14.73 -9.20
N LEU A 282 26.19 15.76 -9.20
CA LEU A 282 26.54 17.14 -9.48
C LEU A 282 26.69 17.97 -8.20
#